data_c0fea622b087389362cbcf72ff3d3b64
#
_entry.id   c0fea622b087389362cbcf72ff3d3b64
#
_cell.length_a   1.000
_cell.length_b   1.000
_cell.length_c   1.000
_cell.angle_alpha   90.00
_cell.angle_beta   90.00
_cell.angle_gamma   90.00
#
_symmetry.space_group_name_H-M   'P 1'
#
loop_
_entity.id
_entity.type
_entity.pdbx_description
1 polymer ?
#
loop_
_entity_poly.entity_id
_entity_poly.type
_entity_poly.pdbx_seq_one_letter_code
_entity_poly.pdbx_strand_id
1 'polypeptide(L)'
;MSRRRKLVLATHNTHKEQEMKSLFYHMEIEIKGLGHYPEIRDIEESGTTLRENALIKARTVHKITGNPSLADDTGLEVNALSGAPGVYSARYAGENPSYEDNINKLLNDLNNIPENNRRAQFRTVMAFVDGDIELFSEGVIKGDITLVARGDSGFGYDPIFQPDSTVKTF
;
A
#
# COMPACT_ATOMS: atom_id res chain seq x y z
N MET A 1 4.21 23.21 28.07
CA MET A 1 4.53 22.71 26.71
C MET A 1 3.53 21.60 26.38
N SER A 2 2.66 21.85 25.42
CA SER A 2 1.73 20.80 24.95
C SER A 2 2.54 19.66 24.34
N ARG A 3 2.37 18.46 24.88
CA ARG A 3 3.03 17.25 24.35
C ARG A 3 2.37 16.95 23.01
N ARG A 4 3.10 17.10 21.90
CA ARG A 4 2.56 16.71 20.56
C ARG A 4 2.06 15.29 20.65
N ARG A 5 0.86 15.05 20.13
CA ARG A 5 0.31 13.69 20.01
C ARG A 5 1.20 12.89 19.10
N LYS A 6 1.56 11.67 19.50
CA LYS A 6 2.43 10.78 18.73
C LYS A 6 1.56 9.83 17.92
N LEU A 7 1.92 9.60 16.66
CA LEU A 7 1.29 8.62 15.76
C LEU A 7 2.38 7.72 15.21
N VAL A 8 2.22 6.41 15.33
CA VAL A 8 3.17 5.44 14.78
C VAL A 8 2.61 4.89 13.47
N LEU A 9 3.38 5.02 12.40
CA LEU A 9 3.08 4.40 11.11
C LEU A 9 3.58 2.96 11.10
N ALA A 10 2.68 2.01 10.88
CA ALA A 10 2.98 0.58 10.83
C ALA A 10 3.59 0.19 9.46
N THR A 11 4.67 0.84 9.09
CA THR A 11 5.38 0.58 7.83
C THR A 11 6.89 0.70 7.98
N HIS A 12 7.62 -0.18 7.31
CA HIS A 12 9.07 -0.08 7.09
C HIS A 12 9.39 0.66 5.78
N ASN A 13 8.38 0.95 4.96
CA ASN A 13 8.56 1.65 3.69
C ASN A 13 8.78 3.14 3.94
N THR A 14 10.00 3.61 3.69
CA THR A 14 10.41 5.01 3.89
C THR A 14 9.68 5.97 2.94
N HIS A 15 9.29 5.54 1.74
CA HIS A 15 8.51 6.36 0.80
C HIS A 15 7.12 6.63 1.38
N LYS A 16 6.42 5.60 1.85
CA LYS A 16 5.12 5.74 2.52
C LYS A 16 5.20 6.63 3.77
N GLU A 17 6.28 6.47 4.56
CA GLU A 17 6.50 7.33 5.73
C GLU A 17 6.63 8.81 5.34
N GLN A 18 7.36 9.12 4.27
CA GLN A 18 7.54 10.49 3.77
C GLN A 18 6.22 11.07 3.23
N GLU A 19 5.47 10.30 2.46
CA GLU A 19 4.14 10.71 1.96
C GLU A 19 3.19 11.04 3.12
N MET A 20 3.11 10.17 4.13
CA MET A 20 2.28 10.40 5.31
C MET A 20 2.72 11.64 6.10
N LYS A 21 4.02 11.83 6.32
CA LYS A 21 4.54 13.05 6.97
C LYS A 21 4.15 14.32 6.21
N SER A 22 4.14 14.26 4.89
CA SER A 22 3.73 15.39 4.05
C SER A 22 2.23 15.68 4.18
N LEU A 23 1.39 14.64 4.18
CA LEU A 23 -0.06 14.78 4.35
C LEU A 23 -0.43 15.36 5.72
N PHE A 24 0.27 14.97 6.78
CA PHE A 24 0.01 15.41 8.14
C PHE A 24 0.82 16.64 8.57
N TYR A 25 1.56 17.28 7.65
CA TYR A 25 2.47 18.38 7.96
C TYR A 25 1.82 19.54 8.72
N HIS A 26 0.56 19.85 8.43
CA HIS A 26 -0.20 20.94 9.09
C HIS A 26 -0.82 20.53 10.44
N MET A 27 -0.70 19.28 10.83
CA MET A 27 -1.22 18.78 12.11
C MET A 27 -0.10 18.79 13.16
N GLU A 28 -0.42 19.18 14.38
CA GLU A 28 0.51 19.14 15.52
C GLU A 28 0.72 17.70 16.03
N ILE A 29 1.10 16.79 15.13
CA ILE A 29 1.32 15.37 15.39
C ILE A 29 2.78 15.03 15.11
N GLU A 30 3.42 14.30 16.03
CA GLU A 30 4.74 13.70 15.81
C GLU A 30 4.54 12.32 15.14
N ILE A 31 4.97 12.17 13.90
CA ILE A 31 4.85 10.92 13.13
C ILE A 31 6.17 10.16 13.17
N LYS A 32 6.10 8.87 13.52
CA LYS A 32 7.24 7.95 13.55
C LYS A 32 6.92 6.67 12.78
N GLY A 33 7.75 6.30 11.83
CA GLY A 33 7.72 5.00 11.18
C GLY A 33 8.40 3.91 12.02
N LEU A 34 8.32 2.66 11.57
CA LEU A 34 8.88 1.50 12.28
C LEU A 34 10.41 1.52 12.37
N GLY A 35 11.11 2.30 11.56
CA GLY A 35 12.56 2.51 11.72
C GLY A 35 12.97 3.07 13.09
N HIS A 36 12.04 3.64 13.86
CA HIS A 36 12.26 4.10 15.23
C HIS A 36 11.98 3.01 16.30
N TYR A 37 11.54 1.83 15.89
CA TYR A 37 11.12 0.71 16.74
C TYR A 37 11.78 -0.60 16.26
N PRO A 38 13.09 -0.77 16.46
CA PRO A 38 13.85 -1.91 15.93
C PRO A 38 13.39 -3.26 16.49
N GLU A 39 12.63 -3.25 17.59
CA GLU A 39 11.98 -4.44 18.15
C GLU A 39 10.80 -4.93 17.33
N ILE A 40 10.20 -4.08 16.48
CA ILE A 40 9.10 -4.44 15.59
C ILE A 40 9.70 -4.89 14.26
N ARG A 41 9.70 -6.20 14.06
CA ARG A 41 10.09 -6.83 12.79
C ARG A 41 8.94 -6.80 11.79
N ASP A 42 9.12 -7.47 10.65
CA ASP A 42 8.07 -7.63 9.67
C ASP A 42 6.82 -8.25 10.31
N ILE A 43 5.70 -7.59 10.10
CA ILE A 43 4.40 -8.04 10.61
C ILE A 43 3.79 -8.94 9.55
N GLU A 44 3.51 -10.19 9.94
CA GLU A 44 2.88 -11.16 9.04
C GLU A 44 1.47 -10.72 8.64
N GLU A 45 1.26 -10.56 7.35
CA GLU A 45 -0.02 -10.21 6.73
C GLU A 45 -0.79 -11.49 6.39
N SER A 46 -1.46 -12.06 7.39
CA SER A 46 -2.25 -13.30 7.26
C SER A 46 -3.71 -13.07 6.89
N GLY A 47 -4.12 -11.83 6.70
CA GLY A 47 -5.47 -11.47 6.29
C GLY A 47 -5.78 -11.85 4.85
N THR A 48 -7.07 -12.05 4.58
CA THR A 48 -7.58 -12.37 3.25
C THR A 48 -8.05 -11.12 2.48
N THR A 49 -8.07 -9.97 3.16
CA THR A 49 -8.45 -8.67 2.60
C THR A 49 -7.44 -7.60 2.99
N LEU A 50 -7.35 -6.53 2.18
CA LEU A 50 -6.52 -5.35 2.49
C LEU A 50 -6.90 -4.75 3.85
N ARG A 51 -8.19 -4.73 4.19
CA ARG A 51 -8.68 -4.23 5.47
C ARG A 51 -8.15 -5.06 6.66
N GLU A 52 -8.20 -6.39 6.54
CA GLU A 52 -7.67 -7.27 7.58
C GLU A 52 -6.16 -7.07 7.77
N ASN A 53 -5.39 -6.99 6.70
CA ASN A 53 -3.95 -6.77 6.78
C ASN A 53 -3.61 -5.39 7.38
N ALA A 54 -4.27 -4.33 6.93
CA ALA A 54 -4.09 -3.00 7.53
C ALA A 54 -4.38 -3.02 9.04
N LEU A 55 -5.46 -3.71 9.46
CA LEU A 55 -5.84 -3.82 10.85
C LEU A 55 -4.85 -4.66 11.67
N ILE A 56 -4.38 -5.79 11.15
CA ILE A 56 -3.33 -6.62 11.78
C ILE A 56 -2.10 -5.77 12.06
N LYS A 57 -1.62 -5.01 11.07
CA LYS A 57 -0.46 -4.12 11.22
C LYS A 57 -0.70 -3.04 12.29
N ALA A 58 -1.82 -2.33 12.21
CA ALA A 58 -2.13 -1.25 13.16
C ALA A 58 -2.27 -1.76 14.59
N ARG A 59 -2.99 -2.86 14.82
CA ARG A 59 -3.16 -3.48 16.14
C ARG A 59 -1.83 -3.96 16.72
N THR A 60 -1.00 -4.60 15.92
CA THR A 60 0.32 -5.09 16.36
C THR A 60 1.19 -3.95 16.83
N VAL A 61 1.28 -2.88 16.05
CA VAL A 61 2.09 -1.71 16.40
C VAL A 61 1.53 -0.98 17.62
N HIS A 62 0.22 -0.80 17.70
CA HIS A 62 -0.42 -0.21 18.88
C HIS A 62 -0.12 -1.01 20.15
N LYS A 63 -0.28 -2.33 20.08
CA LYS A 63 -0.02 -3.24 21.21
C LYS A 63 1.42 -3.15 21.73
N ILE A 64 2.41 -3.04 20.83
CA ILE A 64 3.83 -2.99 21.20
C ILE A 64 4.21 -1.61 21.71
N THR A 65 3.74 -0.55 21.04
CA THR A 65 4.21 0.82 21.32
C THR A 65 3.38 1.57 22.35
N GLY A 66 2.15 1.14 22.59
CA GLY A 66 1.16 1.85 23.43
C GLY A 66 0.75 3.22 22.84
N ASN A 67 1.08 3.51 21.59
CA ASN A 67 0.74 4.77 20.91
C ASN A 67 -0.35 4.54 19.86
N PRO A 68 -1.14 5.57 19.51
CA PRO A 68 -1.99 5.52 18.32
C PRO A 68 -1.18 5.05 17.12
N SER A 69 -1.73 4.14 16.34
CA SER A 69 -1.06 3.59 15.15
C SER A 69 -1.92 3.71 13.90
N LEU A 70 -1.26 3.89 12.78
CA LEU A 70 -1.86 3.98 11.46
C LEU A 70 -1.13 3.00 10.55
N ALA A 71 -1.88 2.16 9.87
CA ALA A 71 -1.38 1.24 8.86
C ALA A 71 -2.14 1.43 7.56
N ASP A 72 -1.49 1.16 6.45
CA ASP A 72 -2.14 1.01 5.15
C ASP A 72 -1.88 -0.39 4.60
N ASP A 73 -2.79 -0.86 3.78
CA ASP A 73 -2.57 -1.95 2.85
C ASP A 73 -3.11 -1.58 1.49
N THR A 74 -2.32 -1.85 0.46
CA THR A 74 -2.61 -1.43 -0.92
C THR A 74 -2.50 -2.61 -1.86
N GLY A 75 -3.50 -2.79 -2.69
CA GLY A 75 -3.51 -3.81 -3.73
C GLY A 75 -3.87 -3.24 -5.10
N LEU A 76 -3.26 -3.82 -6.13
CA LEU A 76 -3.65 -3.63 -7.51
C LEU A 76 -4.67 -4.70 -7.88
N GLU A 77 -5.83 -4.29 -8.36
CA GLU A 77 -6.91 -5.18 -8.79
C GLU A 77 -7.11 -5.03 -10.29
N VAL A 78 -6.92 -6.11 -11.04
CA VAL A 78 -7.06 -6.13 -12.52
C VAL A 78 -8.30 -6.92 -12.92
N ASN A 79 -9.22 -6.28 -13.64
CA ASN A 79 -10.51 -6.89 -13.97
C ASN A 79 -10.35 -8.18 -14.78
N ALA A 80 -9.48 -8.17 -15.78
CA ALA A 80 -9.22 -9.34 -16.63
C ALA A 80 -8.64 -10.54 -15.89
N LEU A 81 -8.09 -10.31 -14.69
CA LEU A 81 -7.53 -11.34 -13.80
C LEU A 81 -8.44 -11.61 -12.58
N SER A 82 -9.72 -11.28 -12.68
CA SER A 82 -10.71 -11.44 -11.60
C SER A 82 -10.29 -10.75 -10.28
N GLY A 83 -9.63 -9.60 -10.38
CA GLY A 83 -9.16 -8.82 -9.25
C GLY A 83 -7.75 -9.17 -8.76
N ALA A 84 -7.09 -10.17 -9.34
CA ALA A 84 -5.68 -10.42 -9.03
C ALA A 84 -4.79 -9.27 -9.55
N PRO A 85 -3.65 -9.00 -8.89
CA PRO A 85 -3.08 -9.64 -7.71
C PRO A 85 -3.79 -9.31 -6.37
N GLY A 86 -4.52 -8.19 -6.25
CA GLY A 86 -5.30 -7.85 -5.05
C GLY A 86 -4.45 -7.80 -3.78
N VAL A 87 -4.88 -8.50 -2.74
CA VAL A 87 -4.17 -8.60 -1.45
C VAL A 87 -2.75 -9.21 -1.58
N TYR A 88 -2.48 -9.91 -2.67
CA TYR A 88 -1.17 -10.53 -2.93
C TYR A 88 -0.23 -9.64 -3.76
N SER A 89 -0.56 -8.36 -3.96
CA SER A 89 0.20 -7.45 -4.83
C SER A 89 1.70 -7.40 -4.51
N ALA A 90 2.08 -7.39 -3.25
CA ALA A 90 3.50 -7.34 -2.86
C ALA A 90 4.26 -8.65 -3.13
N ARG A 91 3.57 -9.78 -3.20
CA ARG A 91 4.15 -11.14 -3.36
C ARG A 91 3.57 -11.91 -4.56
N TYR A 92 3.14 -11.19 -5.59
CA TYR A 92 2.45 -11.78 -6.73
C TYR A 92 3.33 -12.75 -7.53
N ALA A 93 4.62 -12.46 -7.65
CA ALA A 93 5.58 -13.33 -8.32
C ALA A 93 6.22 -14.41 -7.41
N GLY A 94 5.80 -14.53 -6.15
CA GLY A 94 6.30 -15.53 -5.21
C GLY A 94 6.79 -14.96 -3.89
N GLU A 95 7.72 -15.65 -3.24
CA GLU A 95 8.34 -15.20 -1.99
C GLU A 95 9.45 -14.18 -2.29
N ASN A 96 9.41 -13.04 -1.62
CA ASN A 96 10.40 -11.96 -1.73
C ASN A 96 10.74 -11.51 -3.17
N PRO A 97 9.74 -11.26 -4.03
CA PRO A 97 9.98 -10.83 -5.39
C PRO A 97 10.46 -9.38 -5.42
N SER A 98 11.22 -9.03 -6.44
CA SER A 98 11.46 -7.63 -6.78
C SER A 98 10.20 -7.00 -7.37
N TYR A 99 10.16 -5.66 -7.46
CA TYR A 99 9.08 -4.97 -8.18
C TYR A 99 9.03 -5.39 -9.65
N GLU A 100 10.19 -5.58 -10.27
CA GLU A 100 10.31 -6.03 -11.65
C GLU A 100 9.74 -7.44 -11.85
N ASP A 101 9.97 -8.38 -10.92
CA ASP A 101 9.39 -9.72 -10.97
C ASP A 101 7.87 -9.68 -10.96
N ASN A 102 7.29 -8.85 -10.07
CA ASN A 102 5.84 -8.67 -9.99
C ASN A 102 5.26 -8.04 -11.26
N ILE A 103 5.94 -7.02 -11.82
CA ILE A 103 5.56 -6.37 -13.08
C ILE A 103 5.59 -7.40 -14.22
N ASN A 104 6.70 -8.13 -14.37
CA ASN A 104 6.88 -9.10 -15.43
C ASN A 104 5.84 -10.22 -15.37
N LYS A 105 5.55 -10.72 -14.17
CA LYS A 105 4.49 -11.71 -13.99
C LYS A 105 3.15 -11.16 -14.41
N LEU A 106 2.78 -9.94 -13.98
CA LEU A 106 1.49 -9.35 -14.32
C LEU A 106 1.35 -9.12 -15.82
N LEU A 107 2.38 -8.60 -16.49
CA LEU A 107 2.38 -8.41 -17.94
C LEU A 107 2.28 -9.74 -18.68
N ASN A 108 2.93 -10.80 -18.20
CA ASN A 108 2.81 -12.15 -18.76
C ASN A 108 1.39 -12.70 -18.61
N ASP A 109 0.77 -12.55 -17.45
CA ASP A 109 -0.60 -13.01 -17.20
C ASP A 109 -1.62 -12.25 -18.08
N LEU A 110 -1.28 -11.03 -18.50
CA LEU A 110 -2.08 -10.19 -19.42
C LEU A 110 -1.68 -10.33 -20.90
N ASN A 111 -0.75 -11.19 -21.26
CA ASN A 111 -0.19 -11.24 -22.61
C ASN A 111 -1.25 -11.42 -23.73
N ASN A 112 -2.31 -12.19 -23.47
CA ASN A 112 -3.41 -12.41 -24.40
C ASN A 112 -4.59 -11.46 -24.21
N ILE A 113 -4.48 -10.47 -23.32
CA ILE A 113 -5.52 -9.49 -23.06
C ILE A 113 -5.23 -8.22 -23.87
N PRO A 114 -6.14 -7.80 -24.77
CA PRO A 114 -5.97 -6.57 -25.56
C PRO A 114 -5.91 -5.34 -24.64
N GLU A 115 -5.23 -4.29 -25.10
CA GLU A 115 -4.97 -3.07 -24.33
C GLU A 115 -6.25 -2.43 -23.77
N ASN A 116 -7.31 -2.40 -24.55
CA ASN A 116 -8.61 -1.85 -24.14
C ASN A 116 -9.37 -2.68 -23.11
N ASN A 117 -8.87 -3.86 -22.73
CA ASN A 117 -9.47 -4.75 -21.73
C ASN A 117 -8.60 -4.93 -20.48
N ARG A 118 -7.59 -4.06 -20.28
CA ARG A 118 -6.65 -4.11 -19.16
C ARG A 118 -7.04 -3.19 -18.01
N ARG A 119 -8.36 -2.97 -17.84
CA ARG A 119 -8.91 -2.13 -16.78
C ARG A 119 -8.47 -2.61 -15.41
N ALA A 120 -8.01 -1.69 -14.57
CA ALA A 120 -7.48 -1.97 -13.26
C ALA A 120 -7.79 -0.83 -12.27
N GLN A 121 -7.53 -1.08 -11.00
CA GLN A 121 -7.55 -0.06 -9.96
C GLN A 121 -6.56 -0.37 -8.86
N PHE A 122 -5.94 0.68 -8.30
CA PHE A 122 -5.34 0.58 -6.97
C PHE A 122 -6.42 0.82 -5.92
N ARG A 123 -6.43 -0.03 -4.91
CA ARG A 123 -7.23 0.13 -3.69
C ARG A 123 -6.30 0.19 -2.50
N THR A 124 -6.45 1.22 -1.67
CA THR A 124 -5.73 1.36 -0.41
C THR A 124 -6.73 1.39 0.73
N VAL A 125 -6.50 0.61 1.75
CA VAL A 125 -7.25 0.67 3.01
C VAL A 125 -6.31 1.17 4.10
N MET A 126 -6.74 2.22 4.79
CA MET A 126 -6.08 2.74 5.98
C MET A 126 -6.81 2.23 7.22
N ALA A 127 -6.06 1.78 8.23
CA ALA A 127 -6.59 1.39 9.53
C ALA A 127 -5.89 2.20 10.63
N PHE A 128 -6.68 2.86 11.47
CA PHE A 128 -6.21 3.58 12.66
C PHE A 128 -6.66 2.83 13.91
N VAL A 129 -5.74 2.67 14.88
CA VAL A 129 -6.02 2.01 16.16
C VAL A 129 -5.48 2.86 17.31
N ASP A 130 -6.36 3.14 18.30
CA ASP A 130 -5.99 3.81 19.55
C ASP A 130 -6.87 3.27 20.71
N GLY A 131 -6.35 2.37 21.50
CA GLY A 131 -7.12 1.64 22.50
C GLY A 131 -8.25 0.83 21.86
N ASP A 132 -9.49 1.11 22.27
CA ASP A 132 -10.68 0.45 21.74
C ASP A 132 -11.22 1.12 20.44
N ILE A 133 -10.57 2.19 19.99
CA ILE A 133 -10.97 2.91 18.77
C ILE A 133 -10.30 2.26 17.57
N GLU A 134 -11.11 1.84 16.61
CA GLU A 134 -10.66 1.36 15.30
C GLU A 134 -11.41 2.11 14.20
N LEU A 135 -10.68 2.79 13.35
CA LEU A 135 -11.23 3.55 12.23
C LEU A 135 -10.64 3.04 10.92
N PHE A 136 -11.41 3.14 9.85
CA PHE A 136 -11.01 2.75 8.50
C PHE A 136 -11.34 3.84 7.51
N SER A 137 -10.49 3.95 6.50
CA SER A 137 -10.73 4.74 5.32
C SER A 137 -10.25 3.96 4.09
N GLU A 138 -10.92 4.12 2.97
CA GLU A 138 -10.59 3.46 1.73
C GLU A 138 -10.47 4.48 0.61
N GLY A 139 -9.46 4.32 -0.22
CA GLY A 139 -9.25 5.09 -1.44
C GLY A 139 -9.09 4.18 -2.64
N VAL A 140 -9.64 4.58 -3.79
CA VAL A 140 -9.53 3.84 -5.06
C VAL A 140 -9.12 4.80 -6.16
N ILE A 141 -8.10 4.41 -6.92
CA ILE A 141 -7.69 5.08 -8.16
C ILE A 141 -7.86 4.10 -9.30
N LYS A 142 -8.67 4.49 -10.30
CA LYS A 142 -8.94 3.69 -11.49
C LYS A 142 -8.01 4.05 -12.63
N GLY A 143 -7.71 3.06 -13.47
CA GLY A 143 -6.83 3.22 -14.61
C GLY A 143 -6.75 1.94 -15.45
N ASP A 144 -5.72 1.85 -16.25
CA ASP A 144 -5.45 0.71 -17.13
C ASP A 144 -4.01 0.24 -16.97
N ILE A 145 -3.77 -1.06 -17.20
CA ILE A 145 -2.42 -1.63 -17.27
C ILE A 145 -1.89 -1.44 -18.68
N THR A 146 -0.76 -0.78 -18.80
CA THR A 146 -0.05 -0.57 -20.07
C THR A 146 0.52 -1.88 -20.62
N LEU A 147 0.88 -1.89 -21.91
CA LEU A 147 1.51 -3.06 -22.55
C LEU A 147 2.96 -3.26 -22.12
N VAL A 148 3.65 -2.19 -21.77
CA VAL A 148 5.05 -2.15 -21.37
C VAL A 148 5.24 -1.15 -20.23
N ALA A 149 6.26 -1.36 -19.41
CA ALA A 149 6.66 -0.41 -18.39
C ALA A 149 7.09 0.94 -18.99
N ARG A 150 6.74 2.05 -18.36
CA ARG A 150 7.04 3.42 -18.76
C ARG A 150 7.50 4.22 -17.54
N GLY A 151 8.55 5.05 -17.72
CA GLY A 151 9.11 5.89 -16.66
C GLY A 151 10.04 5.13 -15.72
N ASP A 152 10.77 5.92 -14.92
CA ASP A 152 11.78 5.43 -13.97
C ASP A 152 11.46 5.86 -12.53
N SER A 153 10.26 6.42 -12.31
CA SER A 153 9.81 6.95 -11.02
C SER A 153 8.80 6.01 -10.37
N GLY A 154 8.55 6.22 -9.06
CA GLY A 154 7.57 5.44 -8.31
C GLY A 154 8.11 4.11 -7.80
N PHE A 155 7.21 3.22 -7.42
CA PHE A 155 7.53 1.88 -6.89
C PHE A 155 6.40 0.89 -7.21
N GLY A 156 6.67 -0.40 -7.00
CA GLY A 156 5.66 -1.44 -7.24
C GLY A 156 5.22 -1.50 -8.70
N TYR A 157 3.93 -1.34 -8.96
CA TYR A 157 3.32 -1.42 -10.30
C TYR A 157 3.18 -0.05 -10.99
N ASP A 158 3.70 1.02 -10.41
CA ASP A 158 3.59 2.38 -10.96
C ASP A 158 4.02 2.49 -12.43
N PRO A 159 5.11 1.83 -12.88
CA PRO A 159 5.54 1.91 -14.27
C PRO A 159 4.57 1.33 -15.30
N ILE A 160 3.59 0.54 -14.88
CA ILE A 160 2.61 -0.10 -15.78
C ILE A 160 1.17 0.31 -15.51
N PHE A 161 0.91 1.18 -14.52
CA PHE A 161 -0.43 1.66 -14.21
C PHE A 161 -0.61 3.10 -14.71
N GLN A 162 -1.56 3.28 -15.62
CA GLN A 162 -1.95 4.59 -16.15
C GLN A 162 -3.29 5.00 -15.55
N PRO A 163 -3.33 6.01 -14.64
CA PRO A 163 -4.58 6.52 -14.09
C PRO A 163 -5.48 7.18 -15.15
N ASP A 164 -6.79 7.14 -14.94
CA ASP A 164 -7.77 7.77 -15.84
C ASP A 164 -7.55 9.28 -16.03
N SER A 165 -6.97 9.94 -15.04
CA SER A 165 -6.76 11.39 -15.02
C SER A 165 -5.55 11.86 -15.84
N THR A 166 -4.74 10.96 -16.39
CA THR A 166 -3.48 11.30 -17.07
C THR A 166 -3.17 10.32 -18.20
N VAL A 167 -2.34 10.77 -19.14
CA VAL A 167 -1.77 9.93 -20.22
C VAL A 167 -0.42 9.31 -19.83
N LYS A 168 0.05 9.57 -18.61
CA LYS A 168 1.30 9.02 -18.05
C LYS A 168 1.00 7.95 -17.02
N THR A 169 1.92 7.04 -16.83
CA THR A 169 1.98 6.16 -15.66
C THR A 169 2.33 6.96 -14.40
N PHE A 170 2.15 6.36 -13.23
CA PHE A 170 2.58 6.98 -11.96
C PHE A 170 4.08 7.21 -11.92
#